data_7dc297eacb28f5580689a31678ed21d5
#
_entry.id   7dc297eacb28f5580689a31678ed21d5
#
_cell.length_a   1.000
_cell.length_b   1.000
_cell.length_c   1.000
_cell.angle_alpha   90.00
_cell.angle_beta   90.00
_cell.angle_gamma   90.00
#
_symmetry.space_group_name_H-M   'P 1'
#
loop_
_entity.id
_entity.type
_entity.pdbx_description
1 polymer ?
#
loop_
_entity_poly.entity_id
_entity_poly.type
_entity_poly.pdbx_seq_one_letter_code
_entity_poly.pdbx_strand_id
1 'polypeptide(L)'
;MILLIATLHVAPSSCWIRGPADRLGQRPSPLDSIAVQVGDATIKLCYGRPSARGRKVMGGVVPFDQAWRLGANEATSIHVPFPAEIAGVRVEPGTYSLYAITGAAKWQIVVNRGVERWGIPIDAAVRKADVGAGTTATESLPAPVETLTLKFAPATGGGTELVVEWETTRVRIPIRRVSG
;
A
#
# COMPACT_ATOMS: atom_id res chain seq x y z
N MET A 1 35.94 28.76 -0.36
CA MET A 1 35.04 28.30 0.73
C MET A 1 33.95 27.45 0.10
N ILE A 2 34.12 26.12 0.11
CA ILE A 2 33.20 25.17 -0.53
C ILE A 2 32.10 24.87 0.49
N LEU A 3 30.89 25.29 0.19
CA LEU A 3 29.72 25.00 1.01
C LEU A 3 29.33 23.55 0.78
N LEU A 4 29.64 22.65 1.71
CA LEU A 4 29.09 21.30 1.71
C LEU A 4 27.61 21.39 2.07
N ILE A 5 26.74 21.22 1.08
CA ILE A 5 25.31 21.02 1.30
C ILE A 5 25.17 19.55 1.76
N ALA A 6 25.04 19.35 3.06
CA ALA A 6 24.67 18.06 3.62
C ALA A 6 23.21 17.76 3.20
N THR A 7 23.00 16.85 2.27
CA THR A 7 21.70 16.29 1.98
C THR A 7 21.24 15.50 3.19
N LEU A 8 20.29 16.05 3.94
CA LEU A 8 19.59 15.33 5.00
C LEU A 8 18.81 14.17 4.35
N HIS A 9 19.34 12.98 4.43
CA HIS A 9 18.61 11.76 4.17
C HIS A 9 17.59 11.59 5.29
N VAL A 10 16.35 11.97 5.05
CA VAL A 10 15.24 11.66 5.96
C VAL A 10 15.04 10.15 5.90
N ALA A 11 15.33 9.45 6.99
CA ALA A 11 15.08 8.03 7.11
C ALA A 11 13.58 7.75 6.85
N PRO A 12 13.24 6.66 6.15
CA PRO A 12 11.84 6.33 5.91
C PRO A 12 11.10 6.22 7.24
N SER A 13 9.91 6.83 7.30
CA SER A 13 9.09 6.88 8.51
C SER A 13 8.87 5.47 9.10
N SER A 14 8.84 5.36 10.43
CA SER A 14 8.49 4.11 11.09
C SER A 14 7.03 3.73 10.75
N CYS A 15 6.72 2.43 10.71
CA CYS A 15 5.32 2.00 10.60
C CYS A 15 4.55 2.46 11.83
N TRP A 16 3.39 3.09 11.62
CA TRP A 16 2.48 3.34 12.73
C TRP A 16 1.85 2.03 13.19
N ILE A 17 1.82 1.82 14.48
CA ILE A 17 1.25 0.63 15.12
C ILE A 17 0.28 1.03 16.24
N ARG A 18 -0.82 0.32 16.34
CA ARG A 18 -1.75 0.45 17.46
C ARG A 18 -1.36 -0.52 18.57
N GLY A 19 -1.03 0.03 19.73
CA GLY A 19 -0.67 -0.76 20.92
C GLY A 19 0.82 -1.06 21.01
N PRO A 20 1.24 -1.85 21.99
CA PRO A 20 2.63 -2.10 22.30
C PRO A 20 3.32 -2.98 21.24
N ALA A 21 4.55 -2.62 20.89
CA ALA A 21 5.33 -3.26 19.83
C ALA A 21 5.66 -4.75 20.12
N ASP A 22 5.82 -5.11 21.38
CA ASP A 22 6.10 -6.48 21.83
C ASP A 22 4.96 -7.47 21.54
N ARG A 23 3.75 -6.98 21.29
CA ARG A 23 2.58 -7.81 20.94
C ARG A 23 2.40 -8.03 19.43
N LEU A 24 3.18 -7.38 18.58
CA LEU A 24 3.05 -7.50 17.13
C LEU A 24 3.25 -8.94 16.62
N GLY A 25 4.23 -9.66 17.19
CA GLY A 25 4.53 -11.05 16.81
C GLY A 25 3.44 -12.05 17.18
N GLN A 26 2.50 -11.69 18.05
CA GLN A 26 1.38 -12.56 18.48
C GLN A 26 0.15 -12.41 17.58
N ARG A 27 0.16 -11.49 16.64
CA ARG A 27 -0.99 -11.22 15.75
C ARG A 27 -1.17 -12.33 14.72
N PRO A 28 -2.39 -12.80 14.46
CA PRO A 28 -2.68 -13.77 13.38
C PRO A 28 -2.30 -13.27 11.99
N SER A 29 -2.20 -11.94 11.83
CA SER A 29 -1.73 -11.25 10.62
C SER A 29 -0.57 -10.34 11.04
N PRO A 30 0.68 -10.79 10.90
CA PRO A 30 1.83 -10.02 11.34
C PRO A 30 1.96 -8.71 10.55
N LEU A 31 2.54 -7.69 11.17
CA LEU A 31 2.96 -6.48 10.48
C LEU A 31 4.20 -6.79 9.65
N ASP A 32 4.22 -6.30 8.43
CA ASP A 32 5.37 -6.35 7.52
C ASP A 32 5.65 -4.97 6.94
N SER A 33 6.88 -4.76 6.48
CA SER A 33 7.26 -3.56 5.76
C SER A 33 8.21 -3.88 4.62
N ILE A 34 8.00 -3.20 3.50
CA ILE A 34 8.83 -3.30 2.31
C ILE A 34 9.31 -1.91 1.90
N ALA A 35 10.45 -1.85 1.22
CA ALA A 35 11.01 -0.60 0.73
C ALA A 35 11.65 -0.78 -0.64
N VAL A 36 11.69 0.30 -1.41
CA VAL A 36 12.39 0.35 -2.71
C VAL A 36 13.09 1.68 -2.87
N GLN A 37 14.30 1.63 -3.42
CA GLN A 37 15.06 2.82 -3.78
C GLN A 37 14.60 3.35 -5.14
N VAL A 38 14.28 4.63 -5.21
CA VAL A 38 13.90 5.34 -6.43
C VAL A 38 14.77 6.58 -6.55
N GLY A 39 15.84 6.49 -7.36
CA GLY A 39 16.87 7.52 -7.41
C GLY A 39 17.63 7.61 -6.08
N ASP A 40 17.61 8.79 -5.49
CA ASP A 40 18.24 9.13 -4.20
C ASP A 40 17.34 8.95 -2.98
N ALA A 41 16.12 8.46 -3.18
CA ALA A 41 15.10 8.42 -2.14
C ALA A 41 14.44 7.04 -2.01
N THR A 42 13.89 6.74 -0.84
CA THR A 42 13.31 5.43 -0.52
C THR A 42 11.80 5.54 -0.30
N ILE A 43 11.03 4.81 -1.09
CA ILE A 43 9.61 4.56 -0.81
C ILE A 43 9.53 3.42 0.19
N LYS A 44 8.70 3.55 1.22
CA LYS A 44 8.42 2.51 2.22
C LYS A 44 6.93 2.25 2.35
N LEU A 45 6.55 0.99 2.49
CA LEU A 45 5.18 0.57 2.70
C LEU A 45 5.10 -0.34 3.93
N CYS A 46 4.06 -0.14 4.75
CA CYS A 46 3.75 -0.95 5.92
C CYS A 46 2.35 -1.55 5.78
N TYR A 47 2.19 -2.83 6.09
CA TYR A 47 0.91 -3.51 5.96
C TYR A 47 0.80 -4.74 6.88
N GLY A 48 -0.41 -5.11 7.27
CA GLY A 48 -0.66 -6.40 7.93
C GLY A 48 -0.80 -7.50 6.89
N ARG A 49 -0.20 -8.67 7.14
CA ARG A 49 -0.16 -9.83 6.23
C ARG A 49 -1.13 -10.93 6.66
N PRO A 50 -2.41 -10.92 6.22
CA PRO A 50 -3.33 -12.01 6.47
C PRO A 50 -3.04 -13.22 5.57
N SER A 51 -3.34 -14.42 6.06
CA SER A 51 -3.32 -15.68 5.30
C SER A 51 -4.74 -16.13 4.96
N ALA A 52 -4.91 -16.81 3.84
CA ALA A 52 -6.19 -17.32 3.37
C ALA A 52 -6.74 -18.40 4.28
N ARG A 53 -5.89 -19.32 4.75
CA ARG A 53 -6.26 -20.44 5.64
C ARG A 53 -7.41 -21.26 5.10
N GLY A 54 -7.33 -21.62 3.82
CA GLY A 54 -8.35 -22.40 3.10
C GLY A 54 -9.65 -21.65 2.80
N ARG A 55 -9.74 -20.35 3.09
CA ARG A 55 -10.92 -19.54 2.79
C ARG A 55 -10.80 -18.97 1.38
N LYS A 56 -11.93 -18.82 0.69
CA LYS A 56 -12.02 -18.00 -0.51
C LYS A 56 -11.74 -16.54 -0.15
N VAL A 57 -10.74 -15.93 -0.77
CA VAL A 57 -10.34 -14.56 -0.47
C VAL A 57 -11.15 -13.57 -1.29
N MET A 58 -10.95 -13.54 -2.61
CA MET A 58 -11.64 -12.58 -3.47
C MET A 58 -13.10 -12.95 -3.68
N GLY A 59 -13.99 -12.02 -3.36
CA GLY A 59 -15.43 -12.26 -3.32
C GLY A 59 -15.91 -13.05 -2.09
N GLY A 60 -15.02 -13.29 -1.11
CA GLY A 60 -15.29 -13.94 0.17
C GLY A 60 -14.79 -13.12 1.34
N VAL A 61 -13.58 -13.39 1.85
CA VAL A 61 -12.96 -12.59 2.94
C VAL A 61 -12.81 -11.12 2.57
N VAL A 62 -12.55 -10.86 1.28
CA VAL A 62 -12.52 -9.54 0.65
C VAL A 62 -13.72 -9.46 -0.30
N PRO A 63 -14.87 -8.95 0.14
CA PRO A 63 -16.06 -8.83 -0.69
C PRO A 63 -15.82 -7.89 -1.87
N PHE A 64 -16.40 -8.19 -3.04
CA PHE A 64 -16.39 -7.28 -4.16
C PHE A 64 -17.26 -6.05 -3.91
N ASP A 65 -16.94 -4.94 -4.58
CA ASP A 65 -17.61 -3.65 -4.53
C ASP A 65 -17.66 -3.01 -3.13
N GLN A 66 -16.81 -3.48 -2.22
CA GLN A 66 -16.66 -2.94 -0.88
C GLN A 66 -15.22 -2.49 -0.62
N ALA A 67 -15.08 -1.49 0.26
CA ALA A 67 -13.77 -0.99 0.64
C ALA A 67 -13.02 -2.01 1.50
N TRP A 68 -11.80 -2.35 1.08
CA TRP A 68 -10.88 -3.23 1.78
C TRP A 68 -9.56 -2.50 2.08
N ARG A 69 -9.13 -2.57 3.33
CA ARG A 69 -7.91 -1.88 3.84
C ARG A 69 -6.58 -2.33 3.22
N LEU A 70 -6.60 -3.13 2.15
CA LEU A 70 -5.43 -3.65 1.43
C LEU A 70 -4.43 -4.37 2.36
N GLY A 71 -4.95 -5.06 3.37
CA GLY A 71 -4.16 -5.70 4.40
C GLY A 71 -4.99 -6.14 5.60
N ALA A 72 -4.39 -6.15 6.77
CA ALA A 72 -5.02 -6.47 8.05
C ALA A 72 -4.54 -5.52 9.15
N ASN A 73 -5.31 -5.41 10.21
CA ASN A 73 -5.03 -4.61 11.42
C ASN A 73 -5.01 -3.11 11.10
N GLU A 74 -3.87 -2.46 11.15
CA GLU A 74 -3.68 -1.04 10.80
C GLU A 74 -4.00 -0.78 9.33
N ALA A 75 -4.24 0.48 8.97
CA ALA A 75 -4.33 0.90 7.58
C ALA A 75 -2.99 0.64 6.88
N THR A 76 -3.02 0.04 5.70
CA THR A 76 -1.83 -0.09 4.87
C THR A 76 -1.34 1.30 4.49
N SER A 77 -0.09 1.60 4.79
CA SER A 77 0.48 2.94 4.61
C SER A 77 1.71 2.91 3.70
N ILE A 78 1.83 3.97 2.89
CA ILE A 78 2.96 4.19 1.98
C ILE A 78 3.56 5.57 2.24
N HIS A 79 4.87 5.61 2.42
CA HIS A 79 5.64 6.85 2.49
C HIS A 79 6.32 7.10 1.15
N VAL A 80 6.08 8.25 0.56
CA VAL A 80 6.73 8.72 -0.67
C VAL A 80 7.45 10.03 -0.39
N PRO A 81 8.78 10.11 -0.54
CA PRO A 81 9.58 11.28 -0.16
C PRO A 81 9.71 12.34 -1.25
N PHE A 82 8.96 12.23 -2.33
CA PHE A 82 8.95 13.14 -3.49
C PHE A 82 7.54 13.24 -4.08
N PRO A 83 7.25 14.27 -4.90
CA PRO A 83 5.99 14.34 -5.63
C PRO A 83 5.83 13.10 -6.52
N ALA A 84 4.69 12.42 -6.42
CA ALA A 84 4.46 11.15 -7.10
C ALA A 84 3.04 11.02 -7.65
N GLU A 85 2.85 10.07 -8.53
CA GLU A 85 1.56 9.51 -8.88
C GLU A 85 1.47 8.07 -8.39
N ILE A 86 0.42 7.75 -7.63
CA ILE A 86 0.09 6.40 -7.17
C ILE A 86 -1.22 6.01 -7.86
N ALA A 87 -1.20 5.00 -8.70
CA ALA A 87 -2.36 4.62 -9.54
C ALA A 87 -2.94 5.83 -10.33
N GLY A 88 -2.11 6.77 -10.77
CA GLY A 88 -2.53 8.00 -11.45
C GLY A 88 -3.02 9.12 -10.51
N VAL A 89 -3.05 8.91 -9.21
CA VAL A 89 -3.38 9.95 -8.22
C VAL A 89 -2.12 10.72 -7.84
N ARG A 90 -2.08 12.02 -8.14
CA ARG A 90 -0.96 12.90 -7.76
C ARG A 90 -0.95 13.12 -6.26
N VAL A 91 0.21 12.97 -5.67
CA VAL A 91 0.47 13.20 -4.23
C VAL A 91 1.74 14.01 -4.03
N GLU A 92 1.74 14.86 -3.00
CA GLU A 92 2.93 15.55 -2.52
C GLU A 92 3.77 14.61 -1.63
N PRO A 93 5.04 14.95 -1.35
CA PRO A 93 5.87 14.18 -0.42
C PRO A 93 5.15 13.99 0.92
N GLY A 94 5.08 12.73 1.38
CA GLY A 94 4.36 12.44 2.63
C GLY A 94 4.04 10.96 2.81
N THR A 95 3.24 10.72 3.84
CA THR A 95 2.72 9.36 4.13
C THR A 95 1.21 9.34 3.90
N TYR A 96 0.75 8.30 3.25
CA TYR A 96 -0.65 8.09 2.88
C TYR A 96 -1.09 6.69 3.29
N SER A 97 -2.36 6.48 3.55
CA SER A 97 -2.91 5.13 3.59
C SER A 97 -3.49 4.74 2.23
N LEU A 98 -3.44 3.45 1.94
CA LEU A 98 -4.03 2.86 0.75
C LEU A 98 -5.18 1.93 1.15
N TYR A 99 -6.27 1.98 0.41
CA TYR A 99 -7.30 0.97 0.45
C TYR A 99 -7.83 0.71 -0.96
N ALA A 100 -8.52 -0.41 -1.16
CA ALA A 100 -9.05 -0.78 -2.45
C ALA A 100 -10.56 -1.00 -2.38
N ILE A 101 -11.28 -0.66 -3.46
CA ILE A 101 -12.59 -1.20 -3.75
C ILE A 101 -12.34 -2.28 -4.80
N THR A 102 -12.53 -3.54 -4.38
CA THR A 102 -12.13 -4.69 -5.18
C THR A 102 -13.26 -5.12 -6.11
N GLY A 103 -12.90 -5.63 -7.27
CA GLY A 103 -13.81 -6.26 -8.22
C GLY A 103 -13.11 -7.45 -8.91
N ALA A 104 -13.86 -8.25 -9.61
CA ALA A 104 -13.33 -9.44 -10.28
C ALA A 104 -12.31 -9.11 -11.38
N ALA A 105 -12.56 -8.04 -12.17
CA ALA A 105 -11.73 -7.67 -13.31
C ALA A 105 -10.84 -6.46 -13.06
N LYS A 106 -11.16 -5.64 -12.10
CA LYS A 106 -10.43 -4.41 -11.79
C LYS A 106 -10.63 -3.98 -10.34
N TRP A 107 -9.64 -3.27 -9.81
CA TRP A 107 -9.72 -2.63 -8.49
C TRP A 107 -9.62 -1.12 -8.64
N GLN A 108 -10.35 -0.40 -7.80
CA GLN A 108 -10.12 1.01 -7.56
C GLN A 108 -9.20 1.15 -6.35
N ILE A 109 -8.04 1.77 -6.55
CA ILE A 109 -7.06 2.04 -5.51
C ILE A 109 -7.27 3.46 -5.03
N VAL A 110 -7.53 3.63 -3.75
CA VAL A 110 -7.78 4.93 -3.14
C VAL A 110 -6.59 5.34 -2.29
N VAL A 111 -6.12 6.56 -2.48
CA VAL A 111 -5.08 7.21 -1.68
C VAL A 111 -5.76 8.12 -0.66
N ASN A 112 -5.43 7.98 0.61
CA ASN A 112 -6.10 8.67 1.71
C ASN A 112 -5.08 9.28 2.68
N ARG A 113 -5.36 10.45 3.25
CA ARG A 113 -4.45 11.15 4.19
C ARG A 113 -4.49 10.59 5.62
N GLY A 114 -5.52 9.82 5.98
CA GLY A 114 -5.67 9.25 7.33
C GLY A 114 -4.79 8.02 7.51
N VAL A 115 -3.61 8.17 8.07
CA VAL A 115 -2.60 7.11 8.21
C VAL A 115 -2.67 6.42 9.57
N GLU A 116 -2.70 7.18 10.64
CA GLU A 116 -2.62 6.69 12.03
C GLU A 116 -3.98 6.19 12.54
N ARG A 117 -4.45 5.10 11.93
CA ARG A 117 -5.75 4.51 12.26
C ARG A 117 -5.75 2.99 12.12
N TRP A 118 -6.71 2.35 12.77
CA TRP A 118 -7.07 0.97 12.46
C TRP A 118 -7.64 0.90 11.05
N GLY A 119 -7.36 -0.16 10.30
CA GLY A 119 -7.71 -0.27 8.89
C GLY A 119 -9.21 -0.23 8.60
N ILE A 120 -10.06 -0.54 9.57
CA ILE A 120 -11.53 -0.51 9.50
C ILE A 120 -12.12 0.22 10.71
N PRO A 121 -13.34 0.82 10.60
CA PRO A 121 -14.12 0.92 9.37
C PRO A 121 -13.52 1.89 8.35
N ILE A 122 -13.88 1.74 7.07
CA ILE A 122 -13.63 2.71 6.00
C ILE A 122 -14.97 3.38 5.67
N ASP A 123 -15.41 4.18 6.57
CA ASP A 123 -16.68 4.90 6.53
C ASP A 123 -16.58 6.30 5.86
N ALA A 124 -17.66 7.04 5.89
CA ALA A 124 -17.71 8.39 5.33
C ALA A 124 -16.72 9.35 6.00
N ALA A 125 -16.41 9.16 7.29
CA ALA A 125 -15.44 9.99 8.00
C ALA A 125 -14.03 9.75 7.49
N VAL A 126 -13.63 8.50 7.31
CA VAL A 126 -12.34 8.13 6.70
C VAL A 126 -12.25 8.65 5.27
N ARG A 127 -13.29 8.48 4.48
CA ARG A 127 -13.33 8.87 3.05
C ARG A 127 -13.26 10.37 2.82
N LYS A 128 -13.58 11.21 3.78
CA LYS A 128 -13.36 12.67 3.69
C LYS A 128 -11.89 13.06 3.50
N ALA A 129 -10.97 12.17 3.86
CA ALA A 129 -9.54 12.39 3.70
C ALA A 129 -8.98 11.75 2.40
N ASP A 130 -9.82 11.26 1.49
CA ASP A 130 -9.40 10.74 0.20
C ASP A 130 -8.76 11.85 -0.64
N VAL A 131 -7.59 11.54 -1.19
CA VAL A 131 -6.87 12.41 -2.14
C VAL A 131 -7.39 12.17 -3.54
N GLY A 132 -7.68 10.91 -3.85
CA GLY A 132 -8.17 10.48 -5.15
C GLY A 132 -8.16 8.96 -5.27
N ALA A 133 -8.60 8.49 -6.42
CA ALA A 133 -8.67 7.07 -6.73
C ALA A 133 -8.26 6.80 -8.18
N GLY A 134 -7.52 5.73 -8.39
CA GLY A 134 -7.16 5.22 -9.71
C GLY A 134 -7.61 3.79 -9.90
N THR A 135 -7.76 3.35 -11.13
CA THR A 135 -8.22 2.00 -11.46
C THR A 135 -7.08 1.18 -12.06
N THR A 136 -6.97 -0.08 -11.64
CA THR A 136 -6.02 -1.04 -12.18
C THR A 136 -6.68 -2.39 -12.44
N ALA A 137 -6.26 -3.09 -13.49
CA ALA A 137 -6.78 -4.40 -13.84
C ALA A 137 -6.27 -5.48 -12.87
N THR A 138 -7.05 -6.55 -12.72
CA THR A 138 -6.61 -7.78 -12.06
C THR A 138 -5.93 -8.71 -13.06
N GLU A 139 -4.96 -9.49 -12.59
CA GLU A 139 -4.32 -10.58 -13.30
C GLU A 139 -4.53 -11.88 -12.52
N SER A 140 -4.66 -13.00 -13.23
CA SER A 140 -4.71 -14.32 -12.61
C SER A 140 -3.30 -14.85 -12.37
N LEU A 141 -3.05 -15.37 -11.19
CA LEU A 141 -1.83 -16.10 -10.85
C LEU A 141 -1.93 -17.56 -11.26
N PRO A 142 -0.83 -18.19 -11.74
CA PRO A 142 -0.81 -19.60 -12.11
C PRO A 142 -0.90 -20.54 -10.89
N ALA A 143 -0.56 -20.06 -9.71
CA ALA A 143 -0.64 -20.78 -8.44
C ALA A 143 -1.12 -19.86 -7.33
N PRO A 144 -1.86 -20.37 -6.33
CA PRO A 144 -2.38 -19.54 -5.24
C PRO A 144 -1.26 -19.09 -4.30
N VAL A 145 -1.35 -17.84 -3.88
CA VAL A 145 -0.52 -17.21 -2.84
C VAL A 145 -1.30 -17.24 -1.53
N GLU A 146 -0.85 -18.03 -0.56
CA GLU A 146 -1.55 -18.27 0.72
C GLU A 146 -1.61 -16.99 1.58
N THR A 147 -0.51 -16.27 1.70
CA THR A 147 -0.42 -15.06 2.54
C THR A 147 -0.36 -13.84 1.65
N LEU A 148 -1.18 -12.83 1.94
CA LEU A 148 -1.12 -11.54 1.25
C LEU A 148 0.32 -11.06 1.14
N THR A 149 0.79 -10.88 -0.08
CA THR A 149 2.15 -10.45 -0.38
C THR A 149 2.13 -9.17 -1.19
N LEU A 150 2.74 -8.14 -0.62
CA LEU A 150 3.01 -6.89 -1.30
C LEU A 150 4.52 -6.83 -1.59
N LYS A 151 4.90 -6.42 -2.78
CA LYS A 151 6.31 -6.26 -3.19
C LYS A 151 6.44 -5.11 -4.19
N PHE A 152 7.58 -4.47 -4.21
CA PHE A 152 7.91 -3.52 -5.27
C PHE A 152 8.56 -4.25 -6.44
N ALA A 153 8.25 -3.80 -7.66
CA ALA A 153 8.85 -4.27 -8.90
C ALA A 153 9.09 -3.09 -9.85
N PRO A 154 10.03 -3.20 -10.80
CA PRO A 154 10.15 -2.22 -11.87
C PRO A 154 8.85 -2.11 -12.67
N ALA A 155 8.38 -0.89 -12.93
CA ALA A 155 7.19 -0.68 -13.74
C ALA A 155 7.53 -0.65 -15.24
N THR A 156 6.63 -1.19 -16.07
CA THR A 156 6.72 -1.03 -17.53
C THR A 156 6.56 0.46 -17.87
N GLY A 157 7.53 1.03 -18.55
CA GLY A 157 7.55 2.46 -18.91
C GLY A 157 8.20 3.37 -17.86
N GLY A 158 8.93 2.81 -16.89
CA GLY A 158 9.72 3.52 -15.90
C GLY A 158 9.00 3.74 -14.56
N GLY A 159 9.79 3.98 -13.51
CA GLY A 159 9.31 4.06 -12.15
C GLY A 159 9.26 2.68 -11.45
N THR A 160 8.42 2.58 -10.46
CA THR A 160 8.16 1.33 -9.73
C THR A 160 6.66 1.03 -9.69
N GLU A 161 6.32 -0.20 -9.39
CA GLU A 161 4.95 -0.61 -9.12
C GLU A 161 4.87 -1.38 -7.81
N LEU A 162 3.80 -1.19 -7.08
CA LEU A 162 3.42 -2.04 -5.96
C LEU A 162 2.60 -3.19 -6.49
N VAL A 163 3.14 -4.39 -6.40
CA VAL A 163 2.47 -5.63 -6.79
C VAL A 163 1.80 -6.22 -5.56
N VAL A 164 0.52 -6.47 -5.66
CA VAL A 164 -0.33 -7.09 -4.63
C VAL A 164 -0.71 -8.48 -5.09
N GLU A 165 -0.39 -9.51 -4.33
CA GLU A 165 -0.69 -10.91 -4.65
C GLU A 165 -1.38 -11.59 -3.46
N TRP A 166 -2.53 -12.17 -3.70
CA TRP A 166 -3.23 -13.01 -2.72
C TRP A 166 -4.19 -13.98 -3.40
N GLU A 167 -4.24 -15.21 -2.94
CA GLU A 167 -4.94 -16.31 -3.60
C GLU A 167 -4.49 -16.41 -5.07
N THR A 168 -5.37 -16.36 -6.03
CA THR A 168 -5.06 -16.40 -7.46
C THR A 168 -5.10 -15.04 -8.13
N THR A 169 -5.13 -13.96 -7.36
CA THR A 169 -5.25 -12.59 -7.87
C THR A 169 -3.96 -11.81 -7.71
N ARG A 170 -3.56 -11.13 -8.77
CA ARG A 170 -2.50 -10.10 -8.76
C ARG A 170 -3.08 -8.78 -9.23
N VAL A 171 -2.58 -7.71 -8.63
CA VAL A 171 -2.83 -6.33 -9.06
C VAL A 171 -1.52 -5.57 -9.06
N ARG A 172 -1.31 -4.71 -10.08
CA ARG A 172 -0.12 -3.86 -10.20
C ARG A 172 -0.53 -2.41 -10.09
N ILE A 173 0.01 -1.72 -9.10
CA ILE A 173 -0.28 -0.32 -8.78
C ILE A 173 0.94 0.50 -9.18
N PRO A 174 0.90 1.23 -10.31
CA PRO A 174 2.04 2.02 -10.75
C PRO A 174 2.31 3.17 -9.79
N ILE A 175 3.60 3.43 -9.55
CA ILE A 175 4.09 4.55 -8.74
C ILE A 175 5.18 5.24 -9.54
N ARG A 176 4.97 6.52 -9.87
CA ARG A 176 5.89 7.31 -10.68
C ARG A 176 6.29 8.58 -9.95
N ARG A 177 7.57 8.91 -9.96
CA ARG A 177 8.02 10.25 -9.55
C ARG A 177 7.57 11.24 -10.60
N VAL A 178 7.04 12.37 -10.19
CA VAL A 178 6.64 13.46 -11.08
C VAL A 178 7.44 14.72 -10.75
N SER A 179 7.60 15.56 -11.76
CA SER A 179 8.20 16.87 -11.55
C SER A 179 7.29 17.72 -10.66
N GLY A 180 7.89 18.44 -9.70
CA GLY A 180 7.18 19.40 -8.85
C GLY A 180 6.71 20.60 -9.67
#